data_bf67e38178cc1aab179e0ebd5b228345
#
_entry.id   bf67e38178cc1aab179e0ebd5b228345
#
_cell.length_a   1.000
_cell.length_b   1.000
_cell.length_c   1.000
_cell.angle_alpha   90.00
_cell.angle_beta   90.00
_cell.angle_gamma   90.00
#
_symmetry.space_group_name_H-M   'P 1'
#
loop_
_entity.id
_entity.type
_entity.pdbx_description
1 polymer ?
#
loop_
_entity_poly.entity_id
_entity_poly.type
_entity_poly.pdbx_seq_one_letter_code
_entity_poly.pdbx_strand_id
1 'polypeptide(L)'
;MNLQGNPLSAGAGTLRAGGFTWAYATSPTPLSRDYLIRIEMACDASPRVFVDDPDIGLLAGGRDLPHIYRNPTRLCLYLPGTREWQPWLRLDQTIVPWTSLWLFYFEDWLESGEWKGGGMHPGEASRTRQGRRRLGIRRPDECEIGNEE
;
A
#
# COMPACT_ATOMS: atom_id res chain seq x y z
N MET A 1 -13.37 4.73 -16.55
CA MET A 1 -12.37 4.49 -15.50
C MET A 1 -12.23 5.78 -14.70
N ASN A 2 -12.35 5.74 -13.37
CA ASN A 2 -12.45 6.94 -12.51
C ASN A 2 -11.18 7.81 -12.49
N LEU A 3 -10.04 7.23 -12.85
CA LEU A 3 -8.74 7.92 -12.86
C LEU A 3 -8.62 8.98 -13.98
N GLN A 4 -9.22 8.74 -15.13
CA GLN A 4 -9.08 9.63 -16.29
C GLN A 4 -9.79 10.99 -16.10
N GLY A 5 -10.85 11.02 -15.29
CA GLY A 5 -11.63 12.24 -15.03
C GLY A 5 -11.18 13.03 -13.80
N ASN A 6 -10.19 12.57 -13.07
CA ASN A 6 -9.71 13.24 -11.87
C ASN A 6 -8.41 14.02 -12.16
N PRO A 7 -8.38 15.35 -11.94
CA PRO A 7 -7.18 16.16 -12.17
C PRO A 7 -5.95 15.69 -11.40
N LEU A 8 -6.14 15.11 -10.20
CA LEU A 8 -5.04 14.62 -9.34
C LEU A 8 -4.40 13.34 -9.87
N SER A 9 -5.04 12.64 -10.79
CA SER A 9 -4.54 11.42 -11.42
C SER A 9 -4.57 11.51 -12.95
N ALA A 10 -4.52 12.72 -13.51
CA ALA A 10 -4.46 12.93 -14.95
C ALA A 10 -3.23 12.22 -15.52
N GLY A 11 -3.47 11.28 -16.41
CA GLY A 11 -2.42 10.40 -16.92
C GLY A 11 -2.89 9.51 -18.05
N ALA A 12 -2.15 8.45 -18.29
CA ALA A 12 -2.43 7.48 -19.33
C ALA A 12 -2.33 6.04 -18.81
N GLY A 13 -3.06 5.15 -19.42
CA GLY A 13 -3.01 3.75 -19.04
C GLY A 13 -3.49 2.81 -20.13
N THR A 14 -3.27 1.53 -19.90
CA THR A 14 -3.72 0.44 -20.75
C THR A 14 -4.64 -0.49 -20.00
N LEU A 15 -5.76 -0.82 -20.63
CA LEU A 15 -6.68 -1.86 -20.17
C LEU A 15 -6.37 -3.14 -20.94
N ARG A 16 -6.25 -4.27 -20.23
CA ARG A 16 -6.03 -5.60 -20.79
C ARG A 16 -7.06 -6.57 -20.23
N ALA A 17 -7.23 -7.74 -20.85
CA ALA A 17 -8.16 -8.75 -20.39
C ALA A 17 -7.93 -9.21 -18.94
N GLY A 18 -6.72 -9.11 -18.42
CA GLY A 18 -6.35 -9.53 -17.07
C GLY A 18 -6.15 -8.38 -16.06
N GLY A 19 -6.47 -7.13 -16.41
CA GLY A 19 -6.27 -5.99 -15.52
C GLY A 19 -5.94 -4.69 -16.25
N PHE A 20 -5.42 -3.72 -15.50
CA PHE A 20 -5.00 -2.44 -16.08
C PHE A 20 -3.70 -1.93 -15.45
N THR A 21 -3.07 -1.02 -16.19
CA THR A 21 -1.96 -0.18 -15.72
C THR A 21 -2.32 1.27 -15.98
N TRP A 22 -2.04 2.13 -15.00
CA TRP A 22 -2.26 3.57 -15.10
C TRP A 22 -1.02 4.30 -14.60
N ALA A 23 -0.52 5.28 -15.36
CA ALA A 23 0.59 6.13 -14.97
C ALA A 23 0.16 7.60 -14.96
N TYR A 24 0.56 8.33 -13.91
CA TYR A 24 0.29 9.75 -13.76
C TYR A 24 1.42 10.43 -12.98
N ALA A 25 1.60 11.74 -13.24
CA ALA A 25 2.52 12.56 -12.47
C ALA A 25 1.76 13.23 -11.30
N THR A 26 2.43 13.36 -10.17
CA THR A 26 1.88 14.03 -8.99
C THR A 26 2.99 14.63 -8.12
N SER A 27 2.65 15.72 -7.42
CA SER A 27 3.48 16.32 -6.36
C SER A 27 2.60 16.38 -5.10
N PRO A 28 3.05 15.86 -3.95
CA PRO A 28 2.22 15.85 -2.74
C PRO A 28 1.91 17.25 -2.22
N THR A 29 2.80 18.23 -2.47
CA THR A 29 2.58 19.66 -2.19
C THR A 29 3.13 20.51 -3.33
N PRO A 30 2.75 21.79 -3.45
CA PRO A 30 3.31 22.70 -4.47
C PRO A 30 4.83 22.91 -4.38
N LEU A 31 5.45 22.59 -3.24
CA LEU A 31 6.89 22.71 -3.00
C LEU A 31 7.62 21.39 -3.09
N SER A 32 6.88 20.30 -3.24
CA SER A 32 7.42 18.95 -3.38
C SER A 32 7.98 18.73 -4.78
N ARG A 33 8.81 17.70 -4.90
CA ARG A 33 9.26 17.21 -6.21
C ARG A 33 8.13 16.50 -6.94
N ASP A 34 8.24 16.41 -8.26
CA ASP A 34 7.33 15.63 -9.09
C ASP A 34 7.68 14.14 -9.00
N TYR A 35 6.64 13.32 -8.96
CA TYR A 35 6.73 11.86 -8.95
C TYR A 35 5.93 11.27 -10.10
N LEU A 36 6.50 10.30 -10.81
CA LEU A 36 5.77 9.46 -11.75
C LEU A 36 5.29 8.21 -11.03
N ILE A 37 3.99 8.07 -10.93
CA ILE A 37 3.33 6.98 -10.23
C ILE A 37 2.72 6.02 -11.23
N ARG A 38 2.87 4.72 -10.95
CA ARG A 38 2.22 3.67 -11.72
C ARG A 38 1.36 2.80 -10.79
N ILE A 39 0.08 2.71 -11.15
CA ILE A 39 -0.89 1.80 -10.51
C ILE A 39 -1.07 0.59 -11.43
N GLU A 40 -0.89 -0.60 -10.89
CA GLU A 40 -1.21 -1.86 -11.54
C GLU A 40 -2.31 -2.58 -10.77
N MET A 41 -3.28 -3.14 -11.46
CA MET A 41 -4.33 -3.95 -10.86
C MET A 41 -4.72 -5.09 -11.80
N ALA A 42 -4.61 -6.32 -11.34
CA ALA A 42 -5.22 -7.48 -11.98
C ALA A 42 -6.71 -7.56 -11.62
N CYS A 43 -7.52 -8.28 -12.40
CA CYS A 43 -8.98 -8.29 -12.25
C CYS A 43 -9.47 -8.78 -10.87
N ASP A 44 -8.71 -9.63 -10.21
CA ASP A 44 -9.02 -10.28 -8.94
C ASP A 44 -8.07 -9.89 -7.79
N ALA A 45 -7.21 -8.90 -8.03
CA ALA A 45 -6.15 -8.53 -7.11
C ALA A 45 -6.31 -7.10 -6.58
N SER A 46 -5.68 -6.85 -5.44
CA SER A 46 -5.51 -5.52 -4.87
C SER A 46 -4.60 -4.64 -5.74
N PRO A 47 -4.84 -3.32 -5.81
CA PRO A 47 -3.98 -2.40 -6.54
C PRO A 47 -2.56 -2.39 -5.97
N ARG A 48 -1.58 -2.39 -6.85
CA ARG A 48 -0.17 -2.24 -6.55
C ARG A 48 0.29 -0.87 -7.05
N VAL A 49 1.00 -0.13 -6.22
CA VAL A 49 1.46 1.22 -6.54
C VAL A 49 2.97 1.28 -6.49
N PHE A 50 3.55 1.83 -7.54
CA PHE A 50 4.98 1.99 -7.74
C PHE A 50 5.31 3.47 -7.95
N VAL A 51 6.48 3.88 -7.51
CA VAL A 51 7.10 5.15 -7.90
C VAL A 51 8.14 4.81 -8.96
N ASP A 52 7.87 5.21 -10.21
CA ASP A 52 8.73 4.92 -11.34
C ASP A 52 9.83 5.99 -11.51
N ASP A 53 9.55 7.22 -11.07
CA ASP A 53 10.51 8.32 -11.04
C ASP A 53 10.12 9.33 -9.95
N PRO A 54 11.08 9.88 -9.20
CA PRO A 54 12.48 9.46 -9.06
C PRO A 54 12.61 8.11 -8.33
N ASP A 55 13.78 7.47 -8.44
CA ASP A 55 14.07 6.26 -7.66
C ASP A 55 14.12 6.59 -6.16
N ILE A 56 13.09 6.14 -5.43
CA ILE A 56 12.96 6.39 -3.99
C ILE A 56 14.04 5.69 -3.17
N GLY A 57 14.62 4.59 -3.67
CA GLY A 57 15.73 3.91 -3.04
C GLY A 57 17.03 4.74 -3.10
N LEU A 58 17.28 5.37 -4.24
CA LEU A 58 18.39 6.30 -4.40
C LEU A 58 18.22 7.54 -3.52
N LEU A 59 17.00 8.10 -3.47
CA LEU A 59 16.68 9.24 -2.59
C LEU A 59 16.88 8.91 -1.11
N ALA A 60 16.60 7.69 -0.70
CA ALA A 60 16.79 7.22 0.67
C ALA A 60 18.27 7.16 1.09
N GLY A 61 19.22 7.16 0.14
CA GLY A 61 20.65 7.17 0.42
C GLY A 61 21.13 5.97 1.22
N GLY A 62 20.57 4.78 0.95
CA GLY A 62 20.90 3.54 1.65
C GLY A 62 20.15 3.31 2.97
N ARG A 63 19.28 4.24 3.38
CA ARG A 63 18.37 4.05 4.51
C ARG A 63 17.26 3.06 4.14
N ASP A 64 16.77 2.32 5.12
CA ASP A 64 15.62 1.44 4.92
C ASP A 64 14.34 2.25 4.69
N LEU A 65 13.72 2.05 3.51
CA LEU A 65 12.47 2.71 3.14
C LEU A 65 11.33 2.26 4.07
N PRO A 66 10.60 3.21 4.67
CA PRO A 66 9.43 2.90 5.49
C PRO A 66 8.22 2.53 4.63
N HIS A 67 7.30 1.77 5.18
CA HIS A 67 5.99 1.46 4.59
C HIS A 67 6.02 1.08 3.11
N ILE A 68 6.86 0.11 2.75
CA ILE A 68 6.93 -0.52 1.44
C ILE A 68 6.82 -2.03 1.53
N TYR A 69 6.39 -2.65 0.43
CA TYR A 69 6.65 -4.06 0.16
C TYR A 69 7.91 -4.16 -0.69
N ARG A 70 8.72 -5.18 -0.46
CA ARG A 70 9.94 -5.46 -1.23
C ARG A 70 9.68 -6.55 -2.28
N ASN A 71 10.47 -6.53 -3.34
CA ASN A 71 10.50 -7.53 -4.41
C ASN A 71 9.17 -7.74 -5.16
N PRO A 72 8.74 -6.81 -6.01
CA PRO A 72 9.33 -5.50 -6.30
C PRO A 72 8.96 -4.45 -5.24
N THR A 73 9.74 -3.37 -5.17
CA THR A 73 9.44 -2.23 -4.28
C THR A 73 8.13 -1.57 -4.70
N ARG A 74 7.15 -1.56 -3.80
CA ARG A 74 5.83 -0.96 -3.98
C ARG A 74 5.33 -0.34 -2.69
N LEU A 75 4.49 0.66 -2.79
CA LEU A 75 3.99 1.39 -1.63
C LEU A 75 3.05 0.53 -0.79
N CYS A 76 3.15 0.62 0.52
CA CYS A 76 2.19 0.06 1.47
C CYS A 76 1.22 1.17 1.87
N LEU A 77 0.09 1.27 1.16
CA LEU A 77 -0.90 2.34 1.34
C LEU A 77 -2.03 1.95 2.29
N TYR A 78 -2.25 0.68 2.53
CA TYR A 78 -3.28 0.12 3.41
C TYR A 78 -2.85 -1.26 3.90
N LEU A 79 -3.48 -1.73 4.98
CA LEU A 79 -3.21 -3.04 5.54
C LEU A 79 -4.01 -4.14 4.81
N PRO A 80 -3.35 -5.07 4.09
CA PRO A 80 -4.03 -6.18 3.43
C PRO A 80 -4.81 -7.05 4.42
N GLY A 81 -6.01 -7.50 4.00
CA GLY A 81 -6.89 -8.33 4.83
C GLY A 81 -7.72 -7.55 5.84
N THR A 82 -7.66 -6.22 5.82
CA THR A 82 -8.58 -5.34 6.53
C THR A 82 -9.68 -4.84 5.59
N ARG A 83 -10.58 -4.00 6.11
CA ARG A 83 -11.62 -3.35 5.30
C ARG A 83 -11.19 -1.98 4.75
N GLU A 84 -9.93 -1.60 4.91
CA GLU A 84 -9.42 -0.29 4.45
C GLU A 84 -9.56 -0.14 2.95
N TRP A 85 -9.21 -1.18 2.18
CA TRP A 85 -9.43 -1.20 0.74
C TRP A 85 -10.32 -2.37 0.33
N GLN A 86 -11.22 -2.13 -0.62
CA GLN A 86 -12.16 -3.12 -1.15
C GLN A 86 -12.31 -2.92 -2.68
N PRO A 87 -12.60 -3.96 -3.47
CA PRO A 87 -12.65 -3.88 -4.94
C PRO A 87 -13.68 -2.89 -5.52
N TRP A 88 -14.71 -2.55 -4.75
CA TRP A 88 -15.74 -1.58 -5.15
C TRP A 88 -15.38 -0.12 -4.84
N LEU A 89 -14.30 0.12 -4.11
CA LEU A 89 -13.84 1.47 -3.81
C LEU A 89 -13.22 2.12 -5.05
N ARG A 90 -13.45 3.41 -5.19
CA ARG A 90 -12.90 4.19 -6.30
C ARG A 90 -11.43 4.48 -6.05
N LEU A 91 -10.57 4.15 -7.02
CA LEU A 91 -9.13 4.36 -6.91
C LEU A 91 -8.75 5.83 -6.81
N ASP A 92 -9.47 6.71 -7.50
CA ASP A 92 -9.26 8.16 -7.46
C ASP A 92 -9.65 8.81 -6.12
N GLN A 93 -10.43 8.11 -5.30
CA GLN A 93 -10.85 8.56 -3.96
C GLN A 93 -10.12 7.85 -2.82
N THR A 94 -9.35 6.82 -3.12
CA THR A 94 -8.61 6.01 -2.14
C THR A 94 -7.13 5.94 -2.49
N ILE A 95 -6.76 5.15 -3.46
CA ILE A 95 -5.35 4.89 -3.81
C ILE A 95 -4.61 6.17 -4.21
N VAL A 96 -5.22 7.05 -5.01
CA VAL A 96 -4.58 8.30 -5.43
C VAL A 96 -4.28 9.24 -4.26
N PRO A 97 -5.25 9.63 -3.39
CA PRO A 97 -4.96 10.46 -2.24
C PRO A 97 -4.04 9.77 -1.21
N TRP A 98 -4.14 8.44 -1.03
CA TRP A 98 -3.23 7.72 -0.13
C TRP A 98 -1.79 7.70 -0.67
N THR A 99 -1.61 7.64 -1.98
CA THR A 99 -0.29 7.78 -2.62
C THR A 99 0.30 9.17 -2.35
N SER A 100 -0.49 10.23 -2.52
CA SER A 100 -0.04 11.59 -2.23
C SER A 100 0.34 11.77 -0.76
N LEU A 101 -0.43 11.18 0.16
CA LEU A 101 -0.15 11.21 1.59
C LEU A 101 1.14 10.44 1.93
N TRP A 102 1.35 9.27 1.31
CA TRP A 102 2.58 8.50 1.49
C TRP A 102 3.80 9.29 1.03
N LEU A 103 3.72 9.94 -0.15
CA LEU A 103 4.80 10.77 -0.69
C LEU A 103 5.10 11.98 0.20
N PHE A 104 4.08 12.61 0.77
CA PHE A 104 4.24 13.69 1.74
C PHE A 104 5.04 13.25 2.97
N TYR A 105 4.69 12.12 3.57
CA TYR A 105 5.45 11.57 4.70
C TYR A 105 6.82 11.05 4.30
N PHE A 106 6.99 10.60 3.06
CA PHE A 106 8.29 10.19 2.54
C PHE A 106 9.26 11.37 2.44
N GLU A 107 8.82 12.52 1.94
CA GLU A 107 9.64 13.73 1.90
C GLU A 107 10.00 14.24 3.30
N ASP A 108 9.04 14.28 4.21
CA ASP A 108 9.30 14.61 5.62
C ASP A 108 10.30 13.64 6.27
N TRP A 109 10.18 12.34 5.96
CA TRP A 109 11.13 11.33 6.43
C TRP A 109 12.52 11.49 5.81
N LEU A 110 12.63 11.90 4.56
CA LEU A 110 13.94 12.18 3.94
C LEU A 110 14.70 13.26 4.71
N GLU A 111 14.00 14.28 5.21
CA GLU A 111 14.58 15.41 5.95
C GLU A 111 14.78 15.08 7.44
N SER A 112 13.75 14.55 8.10
CA SER A 112 13.76 14.35 9.55
C SER A 112 14.40 13.02 9.99
N GLY A 113 14.42 12.01 9.11
CA GLY A 113 14.82 10.64 9.44
C GLY A 113 13.75 9.86 10.20
N GLU A 114 12.61 10.48 10.55
CA GLU A 114 11.52 9.86 11.31
C GLU A 114 10.25 9.77 10.47
N TRP A 115 9.64 8.58 10.41
CA TRP A 115 8.37 8.39 9.73
C TRP A 115 7.21 8.83 10.63
N LYS A 116 6.52 9.90 10.24
CA LYS A 116 5.38 10.45 10.98
C LYS A 116 4.03 9.98 10.46
N GLY A 117 4.01 9.25 9.34
CA GLY A 117 2.80 8.61 8.83
C GLY A 117 2.35 7.48 9.75
N GLY A 118 1.03 7.33 9.90
CA GLY A 118 0.43 6.22 10.63
C GLY A 118 0.56 4.88 9.87
N GLY A 119 0.07 3.80 10.50
CA GLY A 119 0.00 2.48 9.90
C GLY A 119 0.99 1.48 10.51
N MET A 120 0.79 0.19 10.20
CA MET A 120 1.69 -0.89 10.61
C MET A 120 2.66 -1.24 9.48
N HIS A 121 3.93 -1.47 9.81
CA HIS A 121 4.89 -1.95 8.82
C HIS A 121 4.54 -3.35 8.33
N PRO A 122 4.72 -3.66 7.03
CA PRO A 122 4.40 -4.97 6.46
C PRO A 122 5.05 -6.16 7.18
N GLY A 123 6.15 -5.97 7.91
CA GLY A 123 6.82 -7.00 8.70
C GLY A 123 6.30 -7.18 10.14
N GLU A 124 5.59 -6.22 10.70
CA GLU A 124 5.15 -6.25 12.11
C GLU A 124 3.92 -7.12 12.33
N ALA A 125 3.00 -7.17 11.36
CA ALA A 125 1.81 -8.02 11.42
C ALA A 125 2.14 -9.51 11.53
N SER A 126 3.26 -9.96 10.95
CA SER A 126 3.70 -11.36 11.04
C SER A 126 4.32 -11.70 12.40
N ARG A 127 5.02 -10.75 13.03
CA ARG A 127 5.62 -10.93 14.37
C ARG A 127 4.56 -11.05 15.46
N THR A 128 3.49 -10.28 15.38
CA THR A 128 2.38 -10.34 16.35
C THR A 128 1.62 -11.67 16.27
N ARG A 129 1.45 -12.26 15.08
CA ARG A 129 0.84 -13.58 14.90
C ARG A 129 1.75 -14.70 15.44
N GLN A 130 3.06 -14.62 15.26
CA GLN A 130 4.01 -15.61 15.79
C GLN A 130 4.14 -15.53 17.31
N GLY A 131 4.08 -14.34 17.91
CA GLY A 131 4.05 -14.14 19.35
C GLY A 131 2.84 -14.77 20.02
N ARG A 132 1.65 -14.63 19.42
CA ARG A 132 0.39 -15.25 19.93
C ARG A 132 0.40 -16.78 19.86
N ARG A 133 1.05 -17.39 18.87
CA ARG A 133 1.18 -18.86 18.78
C ARG A 133 2.13 -19.43 19.85
N ARG A 134 3.12 -18.67 20.31
CA ARG A 134 4.04 -19.10 21.38
C ARG A 134 3.45 -19.00 22.78
N LEU A 135 2.40 -18.20 23.00
CA LEU A 135 1.77 -18.01 24.30
C LEU A 135 0.65 -19.01 24.62
N GLY A 136 0.46 -20.06 23.81
CA GLY A 136 -0.36 -21.22 24.17
C GLY A 136 -1.81 -20.92 24.56
N ILE A 137 -2.43 -19.85 24.03
CA ILE A 137 -3.83 -19.57 24.26
C ILE A 137 -4.64 -20.54 23.41
N ARG A 138 -5.15 -21.62 24.06
CA ARG A 138 -6.12 -22.54 23.48
C ARG A 138 -7.37 -21.77 23.04
N ARG A 139 -7.90 -22.10 21.86
CA ARG A 139 -9.22 -21.64 21.43
C ARG A 139 -10.27 -22.32 22.33
N PRO A 140 -11.34 -21.63 22.77
CA PRO A 140 -12.40 -22.22 23.58
C PRO A 140 -13.52 -22.86 22.75
N ASP A 141 -13.26 -23.57 21.68
CA ASP A 141 -14.29 -24.17 20.82
C ASP A 141 -13.82 -25.49 20.21
N GLU A 142 -13.49 -26.45 21.07
CA GLU A 142 -13.64 -27.86 20.74
C GLU A 142 -14.76 -28.42 21.64
N CYS A 143 -16.00 -28.30 21.16
CA CYS A 143 -17.11 -29.13 21.64
C CYS A 143 -16.82 -30.56 21.22
N GLU A 144 -16.44 -31.39 22.18
CA GLU A 144 -16.51 -32.84 22.06
C GLU A 144 -17.98 -33.24 21.90
N ILE A 145 -18.31 -33.74 20.71
CA ILE A 145 -19.56 -34.49 20.54
C ILE A 145 -19.25 -35.89 21.03
N GLY A 146 -19.67 -36.17 22.27
CA GLY A 146 -19.68 -37.53 22.78
C GLY A 146 -20.65 -38.39 21.99
N ASN A 147 -20.13 -39.49 21.41
CA ASN A 147 -20.92 -40.62 21.02
C ASN A 147 -21.36 -41.37 22.27
N GLU A 148 -22.64 -41.44 22.50
CA GLU A 148 -23.24 -42.50 23.31
C GLU A 148 -24.19 -43.29 22.42
N GLU A 149 -24.14 -44.62 22.58
CA GLU A 149 -24.77 -45.71 21.87
C GLU A 149 -26.29 -45.59 21.65
#